data_ab700ce7472a4cd5ff345bf06396ae1c
#
_entry.id   ab700ce7472a4cd5ff345bf06396ae1c
#
_cell.length_a   1.000
_cell.length_b   1.000
_cell.length_c   1.000
_cell.angle_alpha   90.00
_cell.angle_beta   90.00
_cell.angle_gamma   90.00
#
_symmetry.space_group_name_H-M   'P 1'
#
loop_
_entity.id
_entity.type
_entity.pdbx_description
1 polymer ?
#
loop_
_entity_poly.entity_id
_entity_poly.type
_entity_poly.pdbx_seq_one_letter_code
_entity_poly.pdbx_strand_id
1 'polypeptide(L)'
;ESALLRAVSLARGEKIHSISVVTGHHHEEVEAELLKCRTKNVRHAYNSKYAEGMFTSVKVGIHSLPNDIDGFLLLPVDCCAVKPETVEKIISTFILSRGQAIVYPTYDGERGHPPLIPYSFAAGIREYDGSDGMRGFLSPYSYEEVETEDRGCLLDMDTPEDYEALLSHLGLPTYPDEETCYRLLEKYNTPANVIAHCRQVNALALRIA
;
A
#
# COMPACT_ATOMS: atom_id res chain seq x y z
N GLU A 1 -9.21 4.31 -8.72
CA GLU A 1 -7.83 4.59 -8.29
C GLU A 1 -7.18 3.27 -7.91
N SER A 2 -5.95 2.99 -8.38
CA SER A 2 -5.24 1.76 -8.04
C SER A 2 -4.75 1.77 -6.59
N ALA A 3 -4.50 0.57 -6.01
CA ALA A 3 -3.90 0.42 -4.68
C ALA A 3 -2.57 1.19 -4.57
N LEU A 4 -1.73 1.11 -5.60
CA LEU A 4 -0.48 1.85 -5.67
C LEU A 4 -0.67 3.37 -5.55
N LEU A 5 -1.59 3.95 -6.31
CA LEU A 5 -1.83 5.40 -6.25
C LEU A 5 -2.45 5.83 -4.92
N ARG A 6 -3.26 4.97 -4.30
CA ARG A 6 -3.76 5.20 -2.94
C ARG A 6 -2.62 5.20 -1.93
N ALA A 7 -1.79 4.14 -1.91
CA ALA A 7 -0.65 4.04 -1.01
C ALA A 7 0.29 5.24 -1.15
N VAL A 8 0.64 5.65 -2.37
CA VAL A 8 1.46 6.85 -2.63
C VAL A 8 0.75 8.13 -2.16
N SER A 9 -0.58 8.19 -2.25
CA SER A 9 -1.35 9.36 -1.81
C SER A 9 -1.36 9.58 -0.30
N LEU A 10 -1.12 8.53 0.49
CA LEU A 10 -1.02 8.63 1.96
C LEU A 10 0.18 9.47 2.40
N ALA A 11 1.23 9.50 1.59
CA ALA A 11 2.45 10.24 1.87
C ALA A 11 2.35 11.73 1.49
N ARG A 12 1.18 12.35 1.67
CA ARG A 12 0.91 13.76 1.42
C ARG A 12 1.05 14.57 2.71
N GLY A 13 2.25 14.83 3.15
CA GLY A 13 2.47 15.67 4.33
C GLY A 13 3.78 16.42 4.22
N GLU A 14 3.87 17.61 4.82
CA GLU A 14 5.09 18.41 4.83
C GLU A 14 6.28 17.70 5.50
N LYS A 15 5.98 16.71 6.37
CA LYS A 15 6.97 15.92 7.08
C LYS A 15 7.48 14.71 6.28
N ILE A 16 6.88 14.42 5.11
CA ILE A 16 7.30 13.32 4.23
C ILE A 16 8.07 13.90 3.05
N HIS A 17 9.38 13.74 3.06
CA HIS A 17 10.28 14.36 2.08
C HIS A 17 10.36 13.59 0.76
N SER A 18 10.23 12.27 0.80
CA SER A 18 10.33 11.43 -0.40
C SER A 18 9.59 10.11 -0.23
N ILE A 19 9.18 9.54 -1.35
CA ILE A 19 8.56 8.22 -1.45
C ILE A 19 9.43 7.38 -2.36
N SER A 20 9.81 6.19 -1.91
CA SER A 20 10.48 5.20 -2.73
C SER A 20 9.53 4.04 -3.00
N VAL A 21 9.15 3.86 -4.26
CA VAL A 21 8.34 2.72 -4.71
C VAL A 21 9.27 1.65 -5.24
N VAL A 22 9.32 0.53 -4.53
CA VAL A 22 10.13 -0.61 -4.96
C VAL A 22 9.28 -1.56 -5.78
N THR A 23 9.80 -1.96 -6.93
CA THR A 23 9.12 -2.88 -7.85
C THR A 23 9.98 -4.10 -8.13
N GLY A 24 9.34 -5.18 -8.55
CA GLY A 24 10.01 -6.42 -8.97
C GLY A 24 9.34 -6.98 -10.22
N HIS A 25 8.49 -7.97 -10.05
CA HIS A 25 7.70 -8.53 -11.15
C HIS A 25 6.79 -7.46 -11.75
N HIS A 26 6.58 -7.48 -13.05
CA HIS A 26 5.79 -6.47 -13.79
C HIS A 26 6.20 -5.00 -13.54
N HIS A 27 7.49 -4.74 -13.32
CA HIS A 27 7.98 -3.39 -13.00
C HIS A 27 7.60 -2.33 -14.03
N GLU A 28 7.58 -2.66 -15.32
CA GLU A 28 7.21 -1.73 -16.40
C GLU A 28 5.76 -1.26 -16.30
N GLU A 29 4.85 -2.17 -15.96
CA GLU A 29 3.43 -1.85 -15.77
C GLU A 29 3.22 -0.96 -14.54
N VAL A 30 3.93 -1.25 -13.44
CA VAL A 30 3.90 -0.45 -12.22
C VAL A 30 4.50 0.94 -12.46
N GLU A 31 5.58 1.04 -13.21
CA GLU A 31 6.19 2.32 -13.59
C GLU A 31 5.23 3.15 -14.45
N ALA A 32 4.56 2.53 -15.41
CA ALA A 32 3.53 3.19 -16.22
C ALA A 32 2.36 3.70 -15.38
N GLU A 33 1.98 2.99 -14.32
CA GLU A 33 0.95 3.45 -13.37
C GLU A 33 1.46 4.63 -12.52
N LEU A 34 2.74 4.60 -12.09
CA LEU A 34 3.35 5.70 -11.35
C LEU A 34 3.41 7.00 -12.15
N LEU A 35 3.50 6.95 -13.49
CA LEU A 35 3.45 8.15 -14.33
C LEU A 35 2.12 8.91 -14.21
N LYS A 36 1.05 8.27 -13.76
CA LYS A 36 -0.24 8.91 -13.48
C LYS A 36 -0.26 9.62 -12.12
N CYS A 37 0.75 9.38 -11.29
CA CYS A 37 0.85 9.94 -9.96
C CYS A 37 1.12 11.44 -10.02
N ARG A 38 0.36 12.22 -9.25
CA ARG A 38 0.57 13.67 -9.09
C ARG A 38 1.38 14.04 -7.84
N THR A 39 1.73 13.04 -7.03
CA THR A 39 2.54 13.25 -5.82
C THR A 39 3.97 13.56 -6.22
N LYS A 40 4.52 14.63 -5.63
CA LYS A 40 5.91 15.01 -5.86
C LYS A 40 6.87 14.12 -5.09
N ASN A 41 8.14 14.08 -5.52
CA ASN A 41 9.22 13.35 -4.83
C ASN A 41 9.01 11.83 -4.74
N VAL A 42 8.30 11.25 -5.70
CA VAL A 42 8.20 9.79 -5.86
C VAL A 42 9.37 9.31 -6.70
N ARG A 43 10.09 8.32 -6.19
CA ARG A 43 11.20 7.63 -6.87
C ARG A 43 10.82 6.19 -7.12
N HIS A 44 11.20 5.66 -8.26
CA HIS A 44 11.09 4.25 -8.59
C HIS A 44 12.42 3.56 -8.35
N ALA A 45 12.40 2.39 -7.70
CA ALA A 45 13.56 1.54 -7.46
C ALA A 45 13.25 0.12 -7.88
N TYR A 46 13.96 -0.40 -8.90
CA TYR A 46 13.78 -1.76 -9.38
C TYR A 46 14.60 -2.75 -8.57
N ASN A 47 13.95 -3.81 -8.08
CA ASN A 47 14.58 -4.94 -7.43
C ASN A 47 14.71 -6.12 -8.39
N SER A 48 15.86 -6.32 -8.99
CA SER A 48 16.12 -7.47 -9.88
C SER A 48 16.11 -8.82 -9.15
N LYS A 49 16.20 -8.81 -7.81
CA LYS A 49 16.24 -10.01 -6.96
C LYS A 49 14.90 -10.27 -6.26
N TYR A 50 13.80 -9.73 -6.76
CA TYR A 50 12.48 -9.88 -6.13
C TYR A 50 12.06 -11.35 -5.91
N ALA A 51 12.52 -12.27 -6.76
CA ALA A 51 12.23 -13.70 -6.63
C ALA A 51 12.94 -14.38 -5.43
N GLU A 52 13.96 -13.72 -4.84
CA GLU A 52 14.65 -14.21 -3.64
C GLU A 52 13.88 -13.89 -2.34
N GLY A 53 12.72 -13.21 -2.43
CA GLY A 53 11.84 -12.91 -1.31
C GLY A 53 11.68 -11.41 -1.02
N MET A 54 10.61 -11.08 -0.29
CA MET A 54 10.19 -9.71 -0.01
C MET A 54 11.26 -8.87 0.69
N PHE A 55 12.09 -9.48 1.54
CA PHE A 55 13.13 -8.75 2.28
C PHE A 55 14.19 -8.12 1.36
N THR A 56 14.43 -8.69 0.17
CA THR A 56 15.31 -8.08 -0.84
C THR A 56 14.76 -6.75 -1.34
N SER A 57 13.44 -6.63 -1.46
CA SER A 57 12.78 -5.37 -1.83
C SER A 57 12.88 -4.33 -0.71
N VAL A 58 12.79 -4.74 0.54
CA VAL A 58 13.06 -3.83 1.69
C VAL A 58 14.47 -3.27 1.61
N LYS A 59 15.48 -4.09 1.35
CA LYS A 59 16.89 -3.64 1.20
C LYS A 59 17.05 -2.64 0.07
N VAL A 60 16.41 -2.86 -1.09
CA VAL A 60 16.42 -1.92 -2.22
C VAL A 60 15.76 -0.61 -1.82
N GLY A 61 14.61 -0.66 -1.12
CA GLY A 61 13.93 0.51 -0.60
C GLY A 61 14.85 1.34 0.32
N ILE A 62 15.48 0.69 1.29
CA ILE A 62 16.42 1.34 2.22
C ILE A 62 17.62 1.99 1.51
N HIS A 63 18.14 1.37 0.42
CA HIS A 63 19.23 1.97 -0.36
C HIS A 63 18.80 3.21 -1.15
N SER A 64 17.53 3.34 -1.49
CA SER A 64 16.97 4.46 -2.24
C SER A 64 16.58 5.65 -1.37
N LEU A 65 16.59 5.49 -0.04
CA LEU A 65 16.23 6.56 0.90
C LEU A 65 17.34 7.62 0.97
N PRO A 66 16.98 8.90 1.18
CA PRO A 66 17.94 9.94 1.55
C PRO A 66 18.64 9.61 2.87
N ASN A 67 19.85 10.16 3.08
CA ASN A 67 20.61 9.95 4.32
C ASN A 67 20.29 10.97 5.43
N ASP A 68 19.52 12.00 5.09
CA ASP A 68 19.20 13.15 5.96
C ASP A 68 17.75 13.07 6.47
N ILE A 69 17.31 11.87 6.83
CA ILE A 69 15.97 11.61 7.38
C ILE A 69 16.07 11.01 8.78
N ASP A 70 15.06 11.27 9.61
CA ASP A 70 14.99 10.72 10.97
C ASP A 70 14.45 9.28 10.99
N GLY A 71 13.53 8.96 10.08
CA GLY A 71 12.88 7.65 10.00
C GLY A 71 12.18 7.43 8.67
N PHE A 72 11.65 6.25 8.48
CA PHE A 72 10.90 5.88 7.28
C PHE A 72 9.68 5.03 7.61
N LEU A 73 8.60 5.26 6.90
CA LEU A 73 7.41 4.41 6.90
C LEU A 73 7.62 3.24 5.95
N LEU A 74 7.30 2.03 6.39
CA LEU A 74 7.31 0.84 5.54
C LEU A 74 5.88 0.40 5.27
N LEU A 75 5.41 0.65 4.05
CA LEU A 75 4.04 0.35 3.65
C LEU A 75 4.02 -0.66 2.51
N PRO A 76 3.53 -1.89 2.73
CA PRO A 76 3.15 -2.79 1.64
C PRO A 76 2.00 -2.19 0.83
N VAL A 77 2.01 -2.41 -0.50
CA VAL A 77 1.01 -1.78 -1.39
C VAL A 77 -0.41 -2.32 -1.20
N ASP A 78 -0.52 -3.53 -0.69
CA ASP A 78 -1.77 -4.20 -0.31
C ASP A 78 -2.44 -3.58 0.92
N CYS A 79 -1.66 -2.91 1.80
CA CYS A 79 -2.16 -2.16 2.96
C CYS A 79 -2.58 -0.73 2.60
N CYS A 80 -3.29 -0.52 1.50
CA CYS A 80 -3.60 0.81 0.96
C CYS A 80 -4.86 1.49 1.56
N ALA A 81 -5.50 0.87 2.56
CA ALA A 81 -6.73 1.39 3.17
C ALA A 81 -6.49 2.34 4.36
N VAL A 82 -5.25 2.53 4.76
CA VAL A 82 -4.84 3.42 5.85
C VAL A 82 -5.30 4.86 5.58
N LYS A 83 -5.70 5.57 6.63
CA LYS A 83 -6.09 6.99 6.54
C LYS A 83 -4.89 7.91 6.71
N PRO A 84 -4.87 9.09 6.05
CA PRO A 84 -3.81 10.08 6.25
C PRO A 84 -3.64 10.50 7.72
N GLU A 85 -4.73 10.61 8.48
CA GLU A 85 -4.71 10.99 9.89
C GLU A 85 -3.96 9.97 10.76
N THR A 86 -4.01 8.69 10.40
CA THR A 86 -3.22 7.62 11.03
C THR A 86 -1.74 7.85 10.81
N VAL A 87 -1.33 8.17 9.59
CA VAL A 87 0.06 8.48 9.24
C VAL A 87 0.55 9.72 10.02
N GLU A 88 -0.27 10.76 10.13
CA GLU A 88 0.06 11.97 10.91
C GLU A 88 0.23 11.67 12.40
N LYS A 89 -0.61 10.82 12.98
CA LYS A 89 -0.48 10.38 14.38
C LYS A 89 0.83 9.64 14.61
N ILE A 90 1.15 8.67 13.75
CA ILE A 90 2.41 7.90 13.80
C ILE A 90 3.62 8.85 13.76
N ILE A 91 3.65 9.77 12.80
CA ILE A 91 4.76 10.74 12.66
C ILE A 91 4.86 11.63 13.89
N SER A 92 3.73 12.09 14.43
CA SER A 92 3.73 12.96 15.60
C SER A 92 4.26 12.25 16.84
N THR A 93 3.87 10.99 17.06
CA THR A 93 4.39 10.16 18.14
C THR A 93 5.89 9.91 17.99
N PHE A 94 6.34 9.60 16.78
CA PHE A 94 7.75 9.39 16.50
C PHE A 94 8.61 10.64 16.82
N ILE A 95 8.12 11.83 16.49
CA ILE A 95 8.80 13.08 16.83
C ILE A 95 8.82 13.29 18.35
N LEU A 96 7.73 13.00 19.06
CA LEU A 96 7.67 13.14 20.52
C LEU A 96 8.62 12.17 21.22
N SER A 97 8.79 10.95 20.71
CA SER A 97 9.74 9.95 21.22
C SER A 97 11.19 10.20 20.74
N ARG A 98 11.46 11.31 20.06
CA ARG A 98 12.76 11.70 19.52
C ARG A 98 13.34 10.68 18.52
N GLY A 99 12.48 9.96 17.83
CA GLY A 99 12.87 9.00 16.80
C GLY A 99 13.67 7.80 17.30
N GLN A 100 13.51 7.39 18.55
CA GLN A 100 14.32 6.33 19.15
C GLN A 100 13.67 4.96 19.13
N ALA A 101 12.35 4.91 18.96
CA ALA A 101 11.56 3.66 18.93
C ALA A 101 10.80 3.51 17.61
N ILE A 102 10.47 2.26 17.28
CA ILE A 102 9.54 1.96 16.20
C ILE A 102 8.16 2.41 16.65
N VAL A 103 7.37 3.03 15.77
CA VAL A 103 5.99 3.39 16.08
C VAL A 103 5.04 2.60 15.19
N TYR A 104 4.12 1.85 15.81
CA TYR A 104 3.08 1.10 15.13
C TYR A 104 1.71 1.76 15.35
N PRO A 105 0.86 1.87 14.32
CA PRO A 105 -0.55 2.11 14.53
C PRO A 105 -1.19 0.86 15.11
N THR A 106 -2.17 1.02 16.00
CA THR A 106 -3.01 -0.07 16.50
C THR A 106 -4.48 0.24 16.27
N TYR A 107 -5.26 -0.81 16.08
CA TYR A 107 -6.70 -0.78 16.07
C TYR A 107 -7.20 -1.98 16.89
N ASP A 108 -8.04 -1.73 17.90
CA ASP A 108 -8.52 -2.76 18.83
C ASP A 108 -7.38 -3.56 19.50
N GLY A 109 -6.22 -2.91 19.76
CA GLY A 109 -5.05 -3.53 20.37
C GLY A 109 -4.21 -4.38 19.42
N GLU A 110 -4.55 -4.47 18.14
CA GLU A 110 -3.76 -5.16 17.11
C GLU A 110 -2.87 -4.18 16.35
N ARG A 111 -1.58 -4.54 16.16
CA ARG A 111 -0.62 -3.72 15.41
C ARG A 111 -0.83 -3.84 13.92
N GLY A 112 -0.87 -2.69 13.26
CA GLY A 112 -1.08 -2.58 11.83
C GLY A 112 0.06 -1.91 11.07
N HIS A 113 -0.23 -1.53 9.84
CA HIS A 113 0.65 -0.82 8.91
C HIS A 113 0.26 0.65 8.76
N PRO A 114 1.21 1.52 8.37
CA PRO A 114 2.65 1.28 8.27
C PRO A 114 3.37 1.45 9.63
N PRO A 115 4.38 0.65 9.96
CA PRO A 115 5.32 1.02 11.01
C PRO A 115 6.19 2.20 10.55
N LEU A 116 6.50 3.10 11.47
CA LEU A 116 7.55 4.10 11.28
C LEU A 116 8.80 3.64 12.02
N ILE A 117 9.89 3.51 11.28
CA ILE A 117 11.13 2.88 11.72
C ILE A 117 12.23 3.93 11.75
N PRO A 118 13.02 4.04 12.85
CA PRO A 118 14.16 4.94 12.92
C PRO A 118 15.17 4.70 11.80
N TYR A 119 15.67 5.76 11.16
CA TYR A 119 16.67 5.61 10.09
C TYR A 119 18.00 5.02 10.60
N SER A 120 18.30 5.15 11.88
CA SER A 120 19.46 4.48 12.51
C SER A 120 19.46 2.96 12.32
N PHE A 121 18.31 2.34 12.05
CA PHE A 121 18.20 0.90 11.78
C PHE A 121 18.56 0.52 10.33
N ALA A 122 18.67 1.49 9.43
CA ALA A 122 18.91 1.25 8.01
C ALA A 122 20.19 0.42 7.75
N ALA A 123 21.27 0.68 8.49
CA ALA A 123 22.51 -0.09 8.35
C ALA A 123 22.31 -1.56 8.75
N GLY A 124 21.68 -1.82 9.90
CA GLY A 124 21.37 -3.17 10.35
C GLY A 124 20.45 -3.95 9.39
N ILE A 125 19.43 -3.27 8.82
CA ILE A 125 18.53 -3.90 7.84
C ILE A 125 19.29 -4.31 6.57
N ARG A 126 20.25 -3.51 6.10
CA ARG A 126 21.06 -3.85 4.92
C ARG A 126 21.89 -5.12 5.13
N GLU A 127 22.42 -5.30 6.35
CA GLU A 127 23.30 -6.42 6.71
C GLU A 127 22.53 -7.66 7.17
N TYR A 128 21.27 -7.51 7.59
CA TYR A 128 20.48 -8.62 8.09
C TYR A 128 20.26 -9.68 7.01
N ASP A 129 20.28 -10.96 7.41
CA ASP A 129 20.17 -12.09 6.50
C ASP A 129 18.78 -12.31 5.91
N GLY A 130 17.75 -11.67 6.52
CA GLY A 130 16.35 -11.76 6.10
C GLY A 130 15.55 -12.85 6.81
N SER A 131 16.11 -13.53 7.80
CA SER A 131 15.40 -14.53 8.60
C SER A 131 14.12 -13.91 9.21
N ASP A 132 12.95 -14.53 8.95
CA ASP A 132 11.64 -14.01 9.34
C ASP A 132 11.32 -12.57 8.86
N GLY A 133 12.02 -12.11 7.81
CA GLY A 133 11.79 -10.80 7.18
C GLY A 133 11.98 -9.62 8.12
N MET A 134 11.18 -8.55 7.94
CA MET A 134 11.22 -7.36 8.82
C MET A 134 10.78 -7.69 10.25
N ARG A 135 9.85 -8.61 10.42
CA ARG A 135 9.39 -9.05 11.75
C ARG A 135 10.56 -9.61 12.57
N GLY A 136 11.39 -10.47 11.97
CA GLY A 136 12.58 -11.01 12.61
C GLY A 136 13.57 -9.92 12.98
N PHE A 137 13.87 -9.00 12.06
CA PHE A 137 14.77 -7.88 12.32
C PHE A 137 14.28 -6.96 13.44
N LEU A 138 12.99 -6.61 13.45
CA LEU A 138 12.43 -5.63 14.39
C LEU A 138 12.13 -6.21 15.79
N SER A 139 12.02 -7.54 15.93
CA SER A 139 11.59 -8.19 17.16
C SER A 139 12.40 -7.84 18.43
N PRO A 140 13.73 -7.60 18.39
CA PRO A 140 14.51 -7.27 19.58
C PRO A 140 14.45 -5.79 19.98
N TYR A 141 13.84 -4.94 19.17
CA TYR A 141 13.84 -3.49 19.40
C TYR A 141 12.59 -3.02 20.14
N SER A 142 12.73 -1.93 20.89
CA SER A 142 11.61 -1.27 21.55
C SER A 142 10.69 -0.59 20.53
N TYR A 143 9.42 -0.55 20.85
CA TYR A 143 8.40 0.09 20.04
C TYR A 143 7.39 0.87 20.90
N GLU A 144 6.70 1.79 20.27
CA GLU A 144 5.54 2.49 20.78
C GLU A 144 4.32 2.16 19.94
N GLU A 145 3.16 2.12 20.57
CA GLU A 145 1.89 1.86 19.91
C GLU A 145 1.02 3.12 19.96
N VAL A 146 0.37 3.40 18.82
CA VAL A 146 -0.56 4.52 18.68
C VAL A 146 -1.93 3.97 18.34
N GLU A 147 -2.82 4.00 19.34
CA GLU A 147 -4.20 3.60 19.12
C GLU A 147 -4.90 4.55 18.16
N THR A 148 -5.55 3.98 17.15
CA THR A 148 -6.27 4.70 16.11
C THR A 148 -7.71 4.18 15.98
N GLU A 149 -8.59 4.99 15.41
CA GLU A 149 -9.93 4.57 14.97
C GLU A 149 -9.95 4.09 13.51
N ASP A 150 -8.78 3.72 12.99
CA ASP A 150 -8.56 3.36 11.59
C ASP A 150 -8.33 1.86 11.43
N ARG A 151 -9.41 1.12 11.22
CA ARG A 151 -9.33 -0.30 10.88
C ARG A 151 -8.51 -0.55 9.62
N GLY A 152 -8.38 0.46 8.73
CA GLY A 152 -7.61 0.35 7.49
C GLY A 152 -6.14 -0.03 7.69
N CYS A 153 -5.58 0.23 8.89
CA CYS A 153 -4.20 -0.17 9.20
C CYS A 153 -4.01 -1.68 9.36
N LEU A 154 -5.09 -2.45 9.53
CA LEU A 154 -5.07 -3.92 9.64
C LEU A 154 -5.49 -4.63 8.34
N LEU A 155 -5.98 -3.89 7.35
CA LEU A 155 -6.49 -4.48 6.11
C LEU A 155 -5.39 -4.61 5.06
N ASP A 156 -5.30 -5.79 4.48
CA ASP A 156 -4.50 -6.12 3.30
C ASP A 156 -5.38 -6.71 2.18
N MET A 157 -4.77 -7.22 1.10
CA MET A 157 -5.48 -7.77 -0.08
C MET A 157 -4.90 -9.13 -0.49
N ASP A 158 -4.62 -9.99 0.46
CA ASP A 158 -3.96 -11.29 0.19
C ASP A 158 -4.92 -12.29 -0.46
N THR A 159 -6.21 -12.21 -0.14
CA THR A 159 -7.25 -13.08 -0.70
C THR A 159 -8.37 -12.29 -1.39
N PRO A 160 -9.21 -12.91 -2.24
CA PRO A 160 -10.40 -12.27 -2.80
C PRO A 160 -11.35 -11.75 -1.71
N GLU A 161 -11.49 -12.45 -0.60
CA GLU A 161 -12.31 -12.08 0.54
C GLU A 161 -11.76 -10.83 1.24
N ASP A 162 -10.43 -10.73 1.40
CA ASP A 162 -9.77 -9.53 1.95
C ASP A 162 -9.97 -8.33 1.03
N TYR A 163 -9.88 -8.55 -0.29
CA TYR A 163 -10.15 -7.49 -1.27
C TYR A 163 -11.60 -6.97 -1.18
N GLU A 164 -12.59 -7.86 -1.04
CA GLU A 164 -13.99 -7.45 -0.85
C GLU A 164 -14.18 -6.69 0.47
N ALA A 165 -13.54 -7.15 1.55
CA ALA A 165 -13.57 -6.47 2.85
C ALA A 165 -12.94 -5.07 2.76
N LEU A 166 -11.84 -4.92 2.04
CA LEU A 166 -11.18 -3.65 1.78
C LEU A 166 -12.06 -2.71 0.95
N LEU A 167 -12.68 -3.19 -0.13
CA LEU A 167 -13.62 -2.39 -0.92
C LEU A 167 -14.79 -1.91 -0.08
N SER A 168 -15.37 -2.79 0.74
CA SER A 168 -16.46 -2.44 1.65
C SER A 168 -16.03 -1.38 2.67
N HIS A 169 -14.84 -1.52 3.27
CA HIS A 169 -14.28 -0.53 4.19
C HIS A 169 -14.10 0.84 3.55
N LEU A 170 -13.70 0.87 2.28
CA LEU A 170 -13.52 2.09 1.50
C LEU A 170 -14.84 2.68 0.96
N GLY A 171 -15.97 2.02 1.17
CA GLY A 171 -17.26 2.42 0.59
C GLY A 171 -17.28 2.30 -0.94
N LEU A 172 -16.44 1.43 -1.50
CA LEU A 172 -16.38 1.16 -2.94
C LEU A 172 -17.26 -0.05 -3.28
N PRO A 173 -17.86 -0.07 -4.48
CA PRO A 173 -18.64 -1.23 -4.89
C PRO A 173 -17.76 -2.47 -5.04
N THR A 174 -18.23 -3.60 -4.54
CA THR A 174 -17.53 -4.89 -4.66
C THR A 174 -17.59 -5.46 -6.08
N TYR A 175 -18.51 -4.96 -6.88
CA TYR A 175 -18.64 -5.30 -8.31
C TYR A 175 -19.00 -4.02 -9.09
N PRO A 176 -18.59 -3.90 -10.35
CA PRO A 176 -18.92 -2.75 -11.16
C PRO A 176 -20.43 -2.66 -11.42
N ASP A 177 -20.97 -1.45 -11.35
CA ASP A 177 -22.34 -1.19 -11.77
C ASP A 177 -22.52 -1.43 -13.28
N GLU A 178 -23.77 -1.49 -13.73
CA GLU A 178 -24.11 -1.80 -15.13
C GLU A 178 -23.42 -0.85 -16.11
N GLU A 179 -23.42 0.46 -15.82
CA GLU A 179 -22.79 1.46 -16.66
C GLU A 179 -21.27 1.27 -16.77
N THR A 180 -20.63 0.95 -15.64
CA THR A 180 -19.20 0.63 -15.60
C THR A 180 -18.89 -0.64 -16.38
N CYS A 181 -19.72 -1.68 -16.27
CA CYS A 181 -19.59 -2.91 -17.07
C CYS A 181 -19.58 -2.59 -18.58
N TYR A 182 -20.54 -1.80 -19.06
CA TYR A 182 -20.60 -1.45 -20.49
C TYR A 182 -19.42 -0.59 -20.92
N ARG A 183 -18.97 0.36 -20.12
CA ARG A 183 -17.75 1.13 -20.41
C ARG A 183 -16.51 0.26 -20.50
N LEU A 184 -16.41 -0.76 -19.66
CA LEU A 184 -15.32 -1.73 -19.74
C LEU A 184 -15.38 -2.55 -21.04
N LEU A 185 -16.55 -3.05 -21.42
CA LEU A 185 -16.73 -3.77 -22.67
C LEU A 185 -16.32 -2.93 -23.89
N GLU A 186 -16.69 -1.65 -23.93
CA GLU A 186 -16.28 -0.71 -24.96
C GLU A 186 -14.77 -0.44 -24.94
N LYS A 187 -14.19 -0.21 -23.75
CA LYS A 187 -12.75 0.02 -23.56
C LYS A 187 -11.89 -1.11 -24.10
N TYR A 188 -12.37 -2.36 -23.96
CA TYR A 188 -11.67 -3.54 -24.46
C TYR A 188 -12.10 -3.94 -25.87
N ASN A 189 -12.73 -3.03 -26.62
CA ASN A 189 -13.17 -3.23 -27.99
C ASN A 189 -14.06 -4.49 -28.20
N THR A 190 -14.92 -4.77 -27.23
CA THR A 190 -15.86 -5.88 -27.33
C THR A 190 -16.82 -5.64 -28.52
N PRO A 191 -17.03 -6.63 -29.42
CA PRO A 191 -17.89 -6.46 -30.57
C PRO A 191 -19.30 -6.01 -30.19
N ALA A 192 -19.90 -5.10 -30.97
CA ALA A 192 -21.20 -4.49 -30.67
C ALA A 192 -22.35 -5.53 -30.52
N ASN A 193 -22.30 -6.62 -31.27
CA ASN A 193 -23.26 -7.70 -31.15
C ASN A 193 -23.16 -8.44 -29.79
N VAL A 194 -21.96 -8.55 -29.23
CA VAL A 194 -21.74 -9.13 -27.91
C VAL A 194 -22.27 -8.19 -26.83
N ILE A 195 -22.01 -6.88 -26.93
CA ILE A 195 -22.55 -5.87 -26.00
C ILE A 195 -24.08 -5.87 -26.04
N ALA A 196 -24.69 -5.95 -27.24
CA ALA A 196 -26.13 -6.05 -27.39
C ALA A 196 -26.71 -7.32 -26.72
N HIS A 197 -25.99 -8.46 -26.86
CA HIS A 197 -26.36 -9.70 -26.20
C HIS A 197 -26.29 -9.57 -24.67
N CYS A 198 -25.23 -8.98 -24.13
CA CYS A 198 -25.11 -8.73 -22.69
C CYS A 198 -26.26 -7.88 -22.15
N ARG A 199 -26.69 -6.84 -22.89
CA ARG A 199 -27.85 -6.02 -22.51
C ARG A 199 -29.16 -6.84 -22.46
N GLN A 200 -29.39 -7.72 -23.45
CA GLN A 200 -30.58 -8.56 -23.47
C GLN A 200 -30.57 -9.55 -22.30
N VAL A 201 -29.43 -10.20 -22.03
CA VAL A 201 -29.28 -11.14 -20.90
C VAL A 201 -29.52 -10.44 -19.57
N ASN A 202 -28.90 -9.26 -19.36
CA ASN A 202 -29.10 -8.48 -18.14
C ASN A 202 -30.59 -8.10 -17.95
N ALA A 203 -31.25 -7.57 -18.99
CA ALA A 203 -32.66 -7.21 -18.92
C ALA A 203 -33.57 -8.42 -18.63
N LEU A 204 -33.18 -9.61 -19.09
CA LEU A 204 -33.92 -10.85 -18.79
C LEU A 204 -33.67 -11.28 -17.34
N ALA A 205 -32.42 -11.26 -16.87
CA ALA A 205 -32.05 -11.63 -15.50
C ALA A 205 -32.79 -10.77 -14.46
N LEU A 206 -32.83 -9.44 -14.67
CA LEU A 206 -33.55 -8.50 -13.80
C LEU A 206 -35.06 -8.71 -13.77
N ARG A 207 -35.64 -9.43 -14.74
CA ARG A 207 -37.08 -9.76 -14.75
C ARG A 207 -37.38 -11.08 -14.04
N ILE A 208 -36.35 -11.90 -13.79
CA ILE A 208 -36.50 -13.22 -13.15
C ILE A 208 -36.17 -13.13 -11.65
N ALA A 209 -35.29 -12.16 -11.27
CA ALA A 209 -34.94 -11.87 -9.88
C ALA A 209 -36.06 -11.11 -9.15
#